data_4cac4f512da2d774f7ad286dfc78c785
#
_entry.id   4cac4f512da2d774f7ad286dfc78c785
#
_cell.length_a   1.000
_cell.length_b   1.000
_cell.length_c   1.000
_cell.angle_alpha   90.00
_cell.angle_beta   90.00
_cell.angle_gamma   90.00
#
_symmetry.space_group_name_H-M   'P 1'
#
loop_
_entity.id
_entity.type
_entity.pdbx_description
1 polymer ?
#
loop_
_entity_poly.entity_id
_entity_poly.type
_entity_poly.pdbx_seq_one_letter_code
_entity_poly.pdbx_strand_id
1 'polypeptide(L)'
;MTKSAHTTPPPDAAARRSAPPVLTYSVEQLPPFDAGFYNRARAELSKVASLTVPARDARAFEVAAGHFFRIVSVEGPQVGDLNLWNSHDLAERFYSGKTRALHATHLSTGDRLWSSFPKLRPMATITHDTLDWYGWDEDGAGVHDVIGTRCDPYTRLLLKGMEYHHCCHSNLTRALAAERNLPLEEAEVHIHDVMNVFMCTGNTRDTHQYFMKASPVRPGDFIEFFAEIDLLVALSACPGGNCGASHSDDTAKCYPLKVEIHRPRESALSGWQSPAPNKYSRSHGTR
;
A
#
# COMPACT_ATOMS: atom_id res chain seq x y z
N MET A 1 1.97 17.23 -22.42
CA MET A 1 1.09 18.28 -22.99
C MET A 1 0.55 19.09 -21.84
N THR A 2 0.90 20.38 -21.76
CA THR A 2 0.26 21.30 -20.81
C THR A 2 -1.22 21.40 -21.15
N LYS A 3 -2.10 21.22 -20.16
CA LYS A 3 -3.54 21.46 -20.36
C LYS A 3 -3.73 22.92 -20.79
N SER A 4 -4.06 23.18 -22.06
CA SER A 4 -4.33 24.53 -22.53
C SER A 4 -5.62 25.03 -21.87
N ALA A 5 -5.59 26.26 -21.37
CA ALA A 5 -6.77 26.91 -20.86
C ALA A 5 -7.72 27.23 -22.03
N HIS A 6 -8.94 26.74 -22.00
CA HIS A 6 -9.96 26.97 -23.02
C HIS A 6 -10.82 28.22 -22.74
N THR A 7 -10.61 28.87 -21.61
CA THR A 7 -11.37 30.04 -21.19
C THR A 7 -10.47 31.19 -20.78
N THR A 8 -10.90 32.43 -21.06
CA THR A 8 -10.21 33.62 -20.56
C THR A 8 -10.30 33.65 -19.04
N PRO A 9 -9.18 33.80 -18.32
CA PRO A 9 -9.22 33.90 -16.84
C PRO A 9 -10.08 35.08 -16.39
N PRO A 10 -10.88 34.92 -15.33
CA PRO A 10 -11.66 36.02 -14.76
C PRO A 10 -10.72 37.07 -14.14
N PRO A 11 -11.18 38.34 -13.95
CA PRO A 11 -10.34 39.40 -13.42
C PRO A 11 -9.69 39.09 -12.04
N ASP A 12 -10.34 38.26 -11.23
CA ASP A 12 -9.88 37.85 -9.90
C ASP A 12 -9.10 36.52 -9.88
N ALA A 13 -8.69 36.03 -11.05
CA ALA A 13 -8.00 34.72 -11.16
C ALA A 13 -6.74 34.63 -10.30
N ALA A 14 -5.95 35.71 -10.21
CA ALA A 14 -4.73 35.74 -9.41
C ALA A 14 -5.04 35.58 -7.93
N ALA A 15 -6.04 36.32 -7.41
CA ALA A 15 -6.47 36.23 -6.02
C ALA A 15 -7.01 34.83 -5.68
N ARG A 16 -7.80 34.21 -6.57
CA ARG A 16 -8.29 32.84 -6.37
C ARG A 16 -7.16 31.81 -6.33
N ARG A 17 -6.14 31.97 -7.18
CA ARG A 17 -4.98 31.06 -7.21
C ARG A 17 -4.08 31.22 -5.97
N SER A 18 -4.04 32.40 -5.36
CA SER A 18 -3.23 32.67 -4.17
C SER A 18 -3.93 32.33 -2.85
N ALA A 19 -5.18 31.82 -2.89
CA ALA A 19 -5.86 31.36 -1.69
C ALA A 19 -5.03 30.26 -1.00
N PRO A 20 -4.80 30.38 0.32
CA PRO A 20 -4.00 29.41 1.06
C PRO A 20 -4.68 28.04 1.09
N PRO A 21 -3.94 26.93 0.97
CA PRO A 21 -4.51 25.60 1.13
C PRO A 21 -4.88 25.33 2.60
N VAL A 22 -5.85 24.46 2.80
CA VAL A 22 -6.27 23.98 4.12
C VAL A 22 -6.15 22.45 4.12
N LEU A 23 -5.51 21.89 5.14
CA LEU A 23 -5.47 20.44 5.35
C LEU A 23 -6.88 19.96 5.69
N THR A 24 -7.42 19.05 4.88
CA THR A 24 -8.78 18.52 5.07
C THR A 24 -8.86 17.65 6.34
N TYR A 25 -7.85 16.83 6.55
CA TYR A 25 -7.68 16.00 7.74
C TYR A 25 -6.24 16.18 8.23
N SER A 26 -6.07 16.72 9.42
CA SER A 26 -4.75 16.80 10.05
C SER A 26 -4.44 15.46 10.71
N VAL A 27 -3.22 14.98 10.54
CA VAL A 27 -2.78 13.71 11.15
C VAL A 27 -2.83 13.75 12.68
N GLU A 28 -2.71 14.94 13.28
CA GLU A 28 -2.84 15.14 14.73
C GLU A 28 -4.27 14.91 15.26
N GLN A 29 -5.26 14.89 14.37
CA GLN A 29 -6.66 14.54 14.72
C GLN A 29 -6.91 13.05 14.77
N LEU A 30 -5.99 12.24 14.24
CA LEU A 30 -6.06 10.79 14.34
C LEU A 30 -5.69 10.33 15.76
N PRO A 31 -6.16 9.14 16.19
CA PRO A 31 -5.63 8.51 17.38
C PRO A 31 -4.10 8.46 17.30
N PRO A 32 -3.37 8.90 18.34
CA PRO A 32 -1.92 9.00 18.28
C PRO A 32 -1.26 7.65 18.01
N PHE A 33 -0.09 7.68 17.37
CA PHE A 33 0.77 6.51 17.25
C PHE A 33 1.44 6.23 18.60
N ASP A 34 1.10 5.09 19.22
CA ASP A 34 1.73 4.68 20.49
C ASP A 34 3.08 4.00 20.21
N ALA A 35 4.10 4.82 19.94
CA ALA A 35 5.46 4.32 19.73
C ALA A 35 5.97 3.47 20.89
N GLY A 36 5.55 3.80 22.14
CA GLY A 36 5.92 3.03 23.34
C GLY A 36 5.38 1.62 23.29
N PHE A 37 4.11 1.45 22.93
CA PHE A 37 3.49 0.13 22.77
C PHE A 37 4.19 -0.68 21.65
N TYR A 38 4.30 -0.14 20.44
CA TYR A 38 4.87 -0.89 19.32
C TYR A 38 6.34 -1.23 19.55
N ASN A 39 7.13 -0.33 20.16
CA ASN A 39 8.52 -0.62 20.49
C ASN A 39 8.66 -1.73 21.54
N ARG A 40 7.81 -1.78 22.55
CA ARG A 40 7.78 -2.90 23.50
C ARG A 40 7.34 -4.20 22.83
N ALA A 41 6.29 -4.15 21.99
CA ALA A 41 5.78 -5.34 21.32
C ALA A 41 6.80 -5.94 20.34
N ARG A 42 7.59 -5.10 19.66
CA ARG A 42 8.61 -5.55 18.70
C ARG A 42 9.96 -5.92 19.32
N ALA A 43 10.19 -5.61 20.62
CA ALA A 43 11.48 -5.84 21.27
C ALA A 43 11.89 -7.32 21.32
N GLU A 44 10.91 -8.23 21.45
CA GLU A 44 11.13 -9.67 21.53
C GLU A 44 10.17 -10.40 20.58
N LEU A 45 10.60 -10.51 19.32
CA LEU A 45 9.84 -11.17 18.27
C LEU A 45 10.35 -12.59 18.00
N SER A 46 9.43 -13.54 17.97
CA SER A 46 9.69 -14.91 17.52
C SER A 46 9.19 -15.08 16.09
N LYS A 47 10.06 -15.44 15.16
CA LYS A 47 9.64 -15.74 13.77
C LYS A 47 8.78 -17.01 13.79
N VAL A 48 7.55 -16.91 13.30
CA VAL A 48 6.60 -18.02 13.24
C VAL A 48 6.41 -18.56 11.84
N ALA A 49 6.63 -17.73 10.81
CA ALA A 49 6.58 -18.16 9.43
C ALA A 49 7.51 -17.29 8.54
N SER A 50 7.88 -17.84 7.42
CA SER A 50 8.58 -17.13 6.36
C SER A 50 8.21 -17.74 5.01
N LEU A 51 7.98 -16.88 4.02
CA LEU A 51 7.71 -17.32 2.65
C LEU A 51 8.44 -16.42 1.64
N THR A 52 8.75 -16.99 0.49
CA THR A 52 9.31 -16.26 -0.64
C THR A 52 8.20 -15.99 -1.66
N VAL A 53 8.07 -14.73 -2.05
CA VAL A 53 7.26 -14.32 -3.20
C VAL A 53 8.19 -14.35 -4.41
N PRO A 54 8.01 -15.26 -5.36
CA PRO A 54 8.90 -15.36 -6.51
C PRO A 54 8.85 -14.08 -7.36
N ALA A 55 9.94 -13.81 -8.06
CA ALA A 55 9.96 -12.72 -9.04
C ALA A 55 8.81 -12.88 -10.06
N ARG A 56 8.12 -11.80 -10.41
CA ARG A 56 7.00 -11.76 -11.36
C ARG A 56 5.76 -12.58 -10.95
N ASP A 57 5.65 -12.95 -9.68
CA ASP A 57 4.54 -13.76 -9.16
C ASP A 57 4.00 -13.14 -7.86
N ALA A 58 2.99 -13.75 -7.26
CA ALA A 58 2.44 -13.34 -5.99
C ALA A 58 2.25 -14.54 -5.05
N ARG A 59 2.15 -14.22 -3.76
CA ARG A 59 1.73 -15.16 -2.71
C ARG A 59 0.72 -14.49 -1.80
N ALA A 60 -0.27 -15.27 -1.38
CA ALA A 60 -1.15 -14.89 -0.30
C ALA A 60 -0.75 -15.61 0.99
N PHE A 61 -1.03 -14.98 2.12
CA PHE A 61 -0.72 -15.48 3.45
C PHE A 61 -1.59 -14.81 4.51
N GLU A 62 -1.76 -15.47 5.64
CA GLU A 62 -2.51 -14.93 6.76
C GLU A 62 -1.58 -14.38 7.85
N VAL A 63 -2.04 -13.32 8.52
CA VAL A 63 -1.36 -12.73 9.68
C VAL A 63 -2.39 -12.51 10.77
N ALA A 64 -2.23 -13.17 11.90
CA ALA A 64 -3.12 -13.01 13.04
C ALA A 64 -3.00 -11.60 13.65
N ALA A 65 -4.09 -11.08 14.16
CA ALA A 65 -4.12 -9.84 14.92
C ALA A 65 -3.07 -9.87 16.05
N GLY A 66 -2.37 -8.74 16.23
CA GLY A 66 -1.27 -8.67 17.22
C GLY A 66 0.07 -9.23 16.73
N HIS A 67 0.17 -9.78 15.53
CA HIS A 67 1.43 -10.23 14.95
C HIS A 67 2.06 -9.15 14.09
N PHE A 68 3.37 -9.27 13.88
CA PHE A 68 4.12 -8.43 12.95
C PHE A 68 4.39 -9.20 11.66
N PHE A 69 4.42 -8.49 10.54
CA PHE A 69 4.96 -9.04 9.29
C PHE A 69 5.90 -8.04 8.64
N ARG A 70 6.95 -8.56 8.00
CA ARG A 70 7.95 -7.79 7.26
C ARG A 70 7.90 -8.18 5.80
N ILE A 71 7.99 -7.19 4.94
CA ILE A 71 8.31 -7.37 3.53
C ILE A 71 9.77 -6.98 3.36
N VAL A 72 10.59 -7.91 2.88
CA VAL A 72 12.06 -7.78 2.83
C VAL A 72 12.54 -7.89 1.40
N SER A 73 13.37 -6.97 0.96
CA SER A 73 14.16 -7.08 -0.28
C SER A 73 15.33 -8.03 -0.05
N VAL A 74 15.52 -9.04 -0.92
CA VAL A 74 16.50 -10.10 -0.67
C VAL A 74 17.69 -10.10 -1.62
N GLU A 75 17.49 -9.88 -2.91
CA GLU A 75 18.55 -10.02 -3.93
C GLU A 75 18.85 -8.73 -4.69
N GLY A 76 17.94 -7.79 -4.70
CA GLY A 76 18.08 -6.54 -5.44
C GLY A 76 16.82 -5.67 -5.33
N PRO A 77 16.83 -4.48 -5.97
CA PRO A 77 15.70 -3.57 -5.89
C PRO A 77 14.48 -4.18 -6.57
N GLN A 78 13.43 -4.41 -5.79
CA GLN A 78 12.18 -5.00 -6.24
C GLN A 78 11.00 -4.28 -5.60
N VAL A 79 10.07 -3.81 -6.43
CA VAL A 79 8.79 -3.25 -6.00
C VAL A 79 7.78 -4.36 -5.74
N GLY A 80 6.96 -4.20 -4.70
CA GLY A 80 5.86 -5.10 -4.38
C GLY A 80 4.52 -4.39 -4.32
N ASP A 81 3.48 -5.01 -4.88
CA ASP A 81 2.11 -4.54 -4.78
C ASP A 81 1.37 -5.33 -3.71
N LEU A 82 0.90 -4.63 -2.68
CA LEU A 82 0.32 -5.20 -1.46
C LEU A 82 -1.19 -4.98 -1.43
N ASN A 83 -1.96 -6.06 -1.36
CA ASN A 83 -3.37 -6.06 -1.00
C ASN A 83 -3.60 -6.63 0.40
N LEU A 84 -4.60 -6.10 1.12
CA LEU A 84 -4.98 -6.50 2.48
C LEU A 84 -6.50 -6.65 2.57
N TRP A 85 -6.95 -7.74 3.16
CA TRP A 85 -8.34 -7.99 3.53
C TRP A 85 -8.43 -8.39 5.00
N ASN A 86 -9.59 -8.18 5.59
CA ASN A 86 -9.95 -8.92 6.80
C ASN A 86 -10.04 -10.42 6.44
N SER A 87 -9.35 -11.29 7.14
CA SER A 87 -9.29 -12.71 6.82
C SER A 87 -10.66 -13.41 6.91
N HIS A 88 -11.61 -12.83 7.64
CA HIS A 88 -12.97 -13.33 7.83
C HIS A 88 -14.03 -12.67 6.93
N ASP A 89 -13.67 -11.55 6.23
CA ASP A 89 -14.62 -10.78 5.42
C ASP A 89 -13.87 -10.02 4.31
N LEU A 90 -13.82 -10.58 3.10
CA LEU A 90 -13.13 -9.98 1.95
C LEU A 90 -13.76 -8.65 1.49
N ALA A 91 -14.97 -8.30 1.95
CA ALA A 91 -15.55 -6.98 1.69
C ALA A 91 -14.88 -5.88 2.52
N GLU A 92 -14.29 -6.22 3.68
CA GLU A 92 -13.45 -5.31 4.44
C GLU A 92 -12.00 -5.42 3.95
N ARG A 93 -11.60 -4.49 3.12
CA ARG A 93 -10.32 -4.46 2.43
C ARG A 93 -9.62 -3.11 2.55
N PHE A 94 -8.34 -3.07 2.30
CA PHE A 94 -7.55 -1.84 2.31
C PHE A 94 -8.13 -0.78 1.37
N TYR A 95 -8.17 0.46 1.85
CA TYR A 95 -8.69 1.61 1.12
C TYR A 95 -7.61 2.68 0.96
N SER A 96 -6.86 2.62 -0.14
CA SER A 96 -5.75 3.53 -0.47
C SER A 96 -6.19 5.00 -0.45
N GLY A 97 -7.34 5.32 -1.03
CA GLY A 97 -7.86 6.69 -1.11
C GLY A 97 -8.13 7.32 0.26
N LYS A 98 -8.68 6.56 1.22
CA LYS A 98 -8.91 7.09 2.58
C LYS A 98 -7.60 7.12 3.37
N THR A 99 -6.75 6.13 3.25
CA THR A 99 -5.41 6.11 3.86
C THR A 99 -4.61 7.34 3.43
N ARG A 100 -4.55 7.64 2.13
CA ARG A 100 -3.92 8.84 1.60
C ARG A 100 -4.49 10.13 2.17
N ALA A 101 -5.81 10.22 2.29
CA ALA A 101 -6.48 11.42 2.80
C ALA A 101 -6.23 11.66 4.29
N LEU A 102 -6.03 10.58 5.07
CA LEU A 102 -5.79 10.64 6.52
C LEU A 102 -4.31 10.80 6.88
N HIS A 103 -3.40 10.33 6.03
CA HIS A 103 -1.96 10.37 6.25
C HIS A 103 -1.27 11.18 5.15
N ALA A 104 -0.74 10.50 4.15
CA ALA A 104 0.01 11.10 3.06
C ALA A 104 -0.08 10.24 1.79
N THR A 105 0.50 10.73 0.70
CA THR A 105 0.63 9.98 -0.56
C THR A 105 1.62 8.84 -0.50
N HIS A 106 2.60 8.94 0.41
CA HIS A 106 3.61 7.93 0.69
C HIS A 106 3.62 7.68 2.19
N LEU A 107 3.73 6.43 2.57
CA LEU A 107 3.57 5.99 3.94
C LEU A 107 4.90 5.54 4.54
N SER A 108 5.08 5.79 5.83
CA SER A 108 6.25 5.35 6.58
C SER A 108 5.88 5.01 8.04
N THR A 109 6.86 4.88 8.90
CA THR A 109 6.69 4.52 10.31
C THR A 109 5.67 5.43 11.01
N GLY A 110 4.67 4.84 11.65
CA GLY A 110 3.58 5.52 12.35
C GLY A 110 2.28 5.61 11.54
N ASP A 111 2.34 5.46 10.23
CA ASP A 111 1.15 5.49 9.37
C ASP A 111 0.35 4.18 9.44
N ARG A 112 -0.96 4.29 9.16
CA ARG A 112 -1.90 3.17 9.23
C ARG A 112 -2.54 2.92 7.88
N LEU A 113 -2.73 1.66 7.55
CA LEU A 113 -3.52 1.21 6.42
C LEU A 113 -4.97 1.03 6.90
N TRP A 114 -5.87 1.83 6.35
CA TRP A 114 -7.28 1.87 6.76
C TRP A 114 -8.17 0.98 5.89
N SER A 115 -9.17 0.36 6.53
CA SER A 115 -10.14 -0.47 5.83
C SER A 115 -11.22 0.36 5.11
N SER A 116 -11.90 -0.31 4.16
CA SER A 116 -13.03 0.23 3.41
C SER A 116 -14.26 0.51 4.30
N PHE A 117 -15.20 1.32 3.75
CA PHE A 117 -16.50 1.48 4.37
C PHE A 117 -17.28 0.14 4.37
N PRO A 118 -18.13 -0.08 5.36
CA PRO A 118 -18.51 0.83 6.45
C PRO A 118 -17.62 0.67 7.70
N LYS A 119 -16.63 -0.18 7.70
CA LYS A 119 -15.82 -0.50 8.89
C LYS A 119 -14.88 0.66 9.27
N LEU A 120 -14.14 1.20 8.33
CA LEU A 120 -13.17 2.30 8.48
C LEU A 120 -12.40 2.22 9.80
N ARG A 121 -11.51 1.27 9.89
CA ARG A 121 -10.61 1.07 11.03
C ARG A 121 -9.19 0.75 10.54
N PRO A 122 -8.15 0.94 11.36
CA PRO A 122 -6.83 0.45 11.03
C PRO A 122 -6.84 -1.05 10.81
N MET A 123 -6.25 -1.50 9.70
CA MET A 123 -5.99 -2.91 9.39
C MET A 123 -4.57 -3.29 9.79
N ALA A 124 -3.62 -2.41 9.48
CA ALA A 124 -2.22 -2.56 9.83
C ALA A 124 -1.61 -1.19 10.16
N THR A 125 -0.62 -1.18 11.04
CA THR A 125 0.19 -0.01 11.37
C THR A 125 1.64 -0.26 10.96
N ILE A 126 2.27 0.67 10.25
CA ILE A 126 3.69 0.59 9.89
C ILE A 126 4.50 0.90 11.16
N THR A 127 5.26 -0.08 11.63
CA THR A 127 6.03 0.02 12.88
C THR A 127 7.51 0.25 12.67
N HIS A 128 8.00 -0.02 11.46
CA HIS A 128 9.38 0.26 11.07
C HIS A 128 9.52 0.25 9.55
N ASP A 129 10.33 1.17 9.06
CA ASP A 129 10.66 1.31 7.64
C ASP A 129 12.15 1.66 7.53
N THR A 130 12.92 0.82 6.85
CA THR A 130 14.37 1.07 6.64
C THR A 130 14.63 2.13 5.57
N LEU A 131 13.58 2.58 4.87
CA LEU A 131 13.65 3.61 3.84
C LEU A 131 13.08 4.97 4.30
N ASP A 132 12.73 5.13 5.58
CA ASP A 132 12.22 6.39 6.13
C ASP A 132 13.19 7.57 5.95
N TRP A 133 14.50 7.29 5.82
CA TRP A 133 15.54 8.27 5.52
C TRP A 133 15.35 8.97 4.16
N TYR A 134 14.63 8.35 3.20
CA TYR A 134 14.45 8.92 1.86
C TYR A 134 13.62 10.21 1.91
N GLY A 135 12.54 10.22 2.71
CA GLY A 135 11.64 11.38 2.83
C GLY A 135 11.08 11.79 1.47
N TRP A 136 11.23 13.08 1.14
CA TRP A 136 10.84 13.68 -0.14
C TRP A 136 12.07 14.22 -0.85
N ASP A 137 12.23 13.86 -2.12
CA ASP A 137 13.32 14.38 -2.92
C ASP A 137 12.97 15.70 -3.64
N GLU A 138 13.93 16.22 -4.42
CA GLU A 138 13.78 17.50 -5.14
C GLU A 138 12.66 17.52 -6.19
N ASP A 139 12.29 16.34 -6.73
CA ASP A 139 11.18 16.18 -7.67
C ASP A 139 9.84 15.96 -6.96
N GLY A 140 9.85 15.84 -5.63
CA GLY A 140 8.69 15.54 -4.81
C GLY A 140 8.30 14.05 -4.86
N ALA A 141 9.27 13.17 -5.12
CA ALA A 141 9.07 11.74 -5.00
C ALA A 141 9.32 11.26 -3.58
N GLY A 142 8.59 10.23 -3.18
CA GLY A 142 8.74 9.48 -1.94
C GLY A 142 8.65 7.99 -2.19
N VAL A 143 8.80 7.18 -1.15
CA VAL A 143 8.75 5.72 -1.20
C VAL A 143 7.52 5.20 -0.48
N HIS A 144 6.99 4.03 -0.90
CA HIS A 144 5.78 3.38 -0.36
C HIS A 144 4.49 4.13 -0.68
N ASP A 145 4.20 4.28 -1.96
CA ASP A 145 3.08 5.08 -2.41
C ASP A 145 1.70 4.41 -2.24
N VAL A 146 0.68 5.25 -2.09
CA VAL A 146 -0.74 4.90 -2.11
C VAL A 146 -1.54 5.79 -3.08
N ILE A 147 -0.86 6.38 -4.07
CA ILE A 147 -1.46 7.20 -5.13
C ILE A 147 -1.49 6.47 -6.47
N GLY A 148 -0.55 5.56 -6.70
CA GLY A 148 -0.52 4.71 -7.86
C GLY A 148 -1.55 3.60 -7.81
N THR A 149 -1.43 2.73 -8.76
CA THR A 149 -2.21 1.50 -8.82
C THR A 149 -1.29 0.36 -9.27
N ARG A 150 -1.78 -0.84 -9.25
CA ARG A 150 -1.10 -2.01 -9.80
C ARG A 150 -1.10 -1.97 -11.32
N CYS A 151 -0.09 -2.53 -11.96
CA CYS A 151 -0.15 -2.81 -13.39
C CYS A 151 -1.24 -3.87 -13.68
N ASP A 152 -1.93 -3.73 -14.82
CA ASP A 152 -3.10 -4.52 -15.18
C ASP A 152 -3.16 -4.83 -16.68
N PRO A 153 -3.85 -5.91 -17.10
CA PRO A 153 -3.94 -6.29 -18.51
C PRO A 153 -4.85 -5.37 -19.32
N TYR A 154 -5.83 -4.71 -18.70
CA TYR A 154 -6.82 -3.87 -19.39
C TYR A 154 -6.18 -2.60 -19.93
N THR A 155 -5.40 -1.90 -19.10
CA THR A 155 -4.62 -0.74 -19.51
C THR A 155 -3.58 -1.12 -20.56
N ARG A 156 -2.94 -2.28 -20.43
CA ARG A 156 -1.98 -2.79 -21.41
C ARG A 156 -2.65 -3.04 -22.77
N LEU A 157 -3.82 -3.65 -22.79
CA LEU A 157 -4.61 -3.83 -24.00
C LEU A 157 -4.96 -2.48 -24.64
N LEU A 158 -5.45 -1.53 -23.84
CA LEU A 158 -5.81 -0.19 -24.30
C LEU A 158 -4.64 0.56 -24.94
N LEU A 159 -3.46 0.51 -24.31
CA LEU A 159 -2.31 1.33 -24.73
C LEU A 159 -1.40 0.65 -25.76
N LYS A 160 -1.34 -0.68 -25.76
CA LYS A 160 -0.38 -1.47 -26.56
C LYS A 160 -1.04 -2.48 -27.50
N GLY A 161 -2.37 -2.68 -27.40
CA GLY A 161 -3.08 -3.69 -28.19
C GLY A 161 -2.70 -5.14 -27.85
N MET A 162 -2.13 -5.38 -26.67
CA MET A 162 -1.69 -6.71 -26.22
C MET A 162 -2.76 -7.34 -25.35
N GLU A 163 -3.15 -8.58 -25.66
CA GLU A 163 -4.19 -9.29 -24.92
C GLU A 163 -3.79 -9.60 -23.48
N TYR A 164 -2.53 -10.01 -23.26
CA TYR A 164 -2.05 -10.37 -21.92
C TYR A 164 -0.58 -10.03 -21.73
N HIS A 165 -0.21 -9.74 -20.49
CA HIS A 165 1.15 -9.72 -19.99
C HIS A 165 1.16 -10.10 -18.50
N HIS A 166 2.29 -10.54 -17.97
CA HIS A 166 2.46 -10.66 -16.53
C HIS A 166 2.28 -9.30 -15.86
N CYS A 167 1.38 -9.23 -14.88
CA CYS A 167 1.08 -8.00 -14.17
C CYS A 167 0.64 -8.29 -12.74
N CYS A 168 0.74 -7.29 -11.88
CA CYS A 168 0.39 -7.45 -10.48
C CYS A 168 -1.10 -7.74 -10.28
N HIS A 169 -1.99 -7.16 -11.10
CA HIS A 169 -3.42 -7.48 -11.03
C HIS A 169 -3.69 -8.99 -11.19
N SER A 170 -3.15 -9.60 -12.25
CA SER A 170 -3.32 -11.03 -12.51
C SER A 170 -2.61 -11.90 -11.45
N ASN A 171 -1.44 -11.45 -10.97
CA ASN A 171 -0.71 -12.14 -9.91
C ASN A 171 -1.51 -12.20 -8.61
N LEU A 172 -2.02 -11.05 -8.17
CA LEU A 172 -2.86 -10.93 -6.96
C LEU A 172 -4.14 -11.73 -7.08
N THR A 173 -4.81 -11.69 -8.25
CA THR A 173 -6.01 -12.49 -8.54
C THR A 173 -5.74 -13.99 -8.36
N ARG A 174 -4.67 -14.51 -8.98
CA ARG A 174 -4.30 -15.93 -8.85
C ARG A 174 -3.93 -16.30 -7.41
N ALA A 175 -3.21 -15.43 -6.71
CA ALA A 175 -2.82 -15.68 -5.32
C ALA A 175 -4.03 -15.76 -4.39
N LEU A 176 -4.99 -14.82 -4.54
CA LEU A 176 -6.24 -14.85 -3.77
C LEU A 176 -7.11 -16.05 -4.12
N ALA A 177 -7.25 -16.35 -5.41
CA ALA A 177 -8.01 -17.51 -5.90
C ALA A 177 -7.48 -18.82 -5.30
N ALA A 178 -6.17 -19.01 -5.32
CA ALA A 178 -5.53 -20.21 -4.76
C ALA A 178 -5.71 -20.30 -3.23
N GLU A 179 -5.52 -19.21 -2.52
CA GLU A 179 -5.58 -19.16 -1.05
C GLU A 179 -7.00 -19.40 -0.52
N ARG A 180 -8.01 -18.90 -1.23
CA ARG A 180 -9.43 -19.01 -0.82
C ARG A 180 -10.22 -20.07 -1.59
N ASN A 181 -9.56 -20.80 -2.50
CA ASN A 181 -10.20 -21.78 -3.39
C ASN A 181 -11.39 -21.16 -4.14
N LEU A 182 -11.19 -19.97 -4.72
CA LEU A 182 -12.20 -19.24 -5.49
C LEU A 182 -11.95 -19.39 -7.00
N PRO A 183 -13.00 -19.33 -7.83
CA PRO A 183 -12.84 -19.08 -9.26
C PRO A 183 -12.10 -17.75 -9.50
N LEU A 184 -11.32 -17.66 -10.59
CA LEU A 184 -10.55 -16.44 -10.90
C LEU A 184 -11.43 -15.20 -11.00
N GLU A 185 -12.59 -15.32 -11.63
CA GLU A 185 -13.56 -14.23 -11.82
C GLU A 185 -14.10 -13.72 -10.48
N GLU A 186 -14.33 -14.61 -9.52
CA GLU A 186 -14.75 -14.24 -8.17
C GLU A 186 -13.61 -13.61 -7.38
N ALA A 187 -12.41 -14.16 -7.46
CA ALA A 187 -11.23 -13.57 -6.82
C ALA A 187 -10.91 -12.17 -7.35
N GLU A 188 -11.05 -11.97 -8.67
CA GLU A 188 -10.74 -10.69 -9.31
C GLU A 188 -11.55 -9.52 -8.77
N VAL A 189 -12.84 -9.70 -8.44
CA VAL A 189 -13.69 -8.62 -7.92
C VAL A 189 -13.25 -8.13 -6.52
N HIS A 190 -12.44 -8.91 -5.82
CA HIS A 190 -11.87 -8.54 -4.54
C HIS A 190 -10.54 -7.81 -4.65
N ILE A 191 -9.86 -7.84 -5.82
CA ILE A 191 -8.60 -7.13 -6.03
C ILE A 191 -8.88 -5.62 -6.06
N HIS A 192 -8.13 -4.89 -5.25
CA HIS A 192 -8.33 -3.47 -5.03
C HIS A 192 -7.02 -2.69 -5.19
N ASP A 193 -7.06 -1.38 -5.01
CA ASP A 193 -5.86 -0.54 -5.05
C ASP A 193 -4.86 -0.99 -4.00
N VAL A 194 -3.59 -0.91 -4.37
CA VAL A 194 -2.48 -1.47 -3.61
C VAL A 194 -1.77 -0.38 -2.79
N MET A 195 -1.02 -0.80 -1.79
CA MET A 195 0.16 -0.07 -1.35
C MET A 195 1.35 -0.56 -2.18
N ASN A 196 2.00 0.36 -2.88
CA ASN A 196 3.18 0.05 -3.71
C ASN A 196 4.43 0.05 -2.82
N VAL A 197 4.77 -1.08 -2.27
CA VAL A 197 5.90 -1.26 -1.36
C VAL A 197 7.22 -1.11 -2.10
N PHE A 198 8.15 -0.30 -1.56
CA PHE A 198 9.45 0.03 -2.15
C PHE A 198 9.40 0.81 -3.46
N MET A 199 8.24 1.24 -3.90
CA MET A 199 8.09 2.01 -5.13
C MET A 199 8.37 3.49 -4.87
N CYS A 200 9.22 4.10 -5.68
CA CYS A 200 9.55 5.52 -5.60
C CYS A 200 8.79 6.28 -6.67
N THR A 201 7.94 7.22 -6.26
CA THR A 201 6.98 7.88 -7.17
C THR A 201 6.71 9.32 -6.76
N GLY A 202 6.12 10.06 -7.69
CA GLY A 202 5.67 11.43 -7.48
C GLY A 202 4.75 11.91 -8.59
N ASN A 203 4.45 13.21 -8.58
CA ASN A 203 3.68 13.86 -9.63
C ASN A 203 4.47 15.04 -10.20
N THR A 204 4.53 15.16 -11.54
CA THR A 204 5.18 16.29 -12.21
C THR A 204 4.55 17.61 -11.79
N ARG A 205 5.37 18.66 -11.60
CA ARG A 205 4.89 19.97 -11.11
C ARG A 205 4.03 20.74 -12.11
N ASP A 206 4.27 20.53 -13.39
CA ASP A 206 3.61 21.25 -14.49
C ASP A 206 2.33 20.59 -14.98
N THR A 207 2.32 19.25 -15.06
CA THR A 207 1.21 18.49 -15.63
C THR A 207 0.47 17.63 -14.61
N HIS A 208 1.01 17.49 -13.38
CA HIS A 208 0.51 16.60 -12.31
C HIS A 208 0.38 15.14 -12.79
N GLN A 209 1.23 14.72 -13.75
CA GLN A 209 1.29 13.34 -14.18
C GLN A 209 2.08 12.50 -13.19
N TYR A 210 1.57 11.32 -12.89
CA TYR A 210 2.24 10.35 -12.08
C TYR A 210 3.53 9.87 -12.76
N PHE A 211 4.63 9.85 -12.02
CA PHE A 211 5.91 9.34 -12.49
C PHE A 211 6.52 8.36 -11.50
N MET A 212 7.46 7.56 -11.96
CA MET A 212 8.22 6.61 -11.18
C MET A 212 9.71 6.87 -11.34
N LYS A 213 10.47 6.63 -10.27
CA LYS A 213 11.92 6.54 -10.25
C LYS A 213 12.35 5.13 -9.89
N ALA A 214 13.61 4.80 -10.18
CA ALA A 214 14.20 3.56 -9.70
C ALA A 214 14.08 3.48 -8.17
N SER A 215 13.58 2.35 -7.68
CA SER A 215 13.44 2.11 -6.24
C SER A 215 14.81 2.22 -5.54
N PRO A 216 14.91 2.97 -4.43
CA PRO A 216 16.15 3.05 -3.64
C PRO A 216 16.42 1.83 -2.77
N VAL A 217 15.51 0.85 -2.74
CA VAL A 217 15.59 -0.34 -1.87
C VAL A 217 16.82 -1.20 -2.20
N ARG A 218 17.43 -1.75 -1.17
CA ARG A 218 18.60 -2.63 -1.26
C ARG A 218 18.31 -3.98 -0.60
N PRO A 219 19.09 -5.01 -0.90
CA PRO A 219 19.04 -6.26 -0.16
C PRO A 219 19.20 -6.04 1.34
N GLY A 220 18.27 -6.59 2.11
CA GLY A 220 18.20 -6.43 3.57
C GLY A 220 17.28 -5.31 4.05
N ASP A 221 16.91 -4.36 3.19
CA ASP A 221 15.89 -3.37 3.53
C ASP A 221 14.52 -4.03 3.70
N PHE A 222 13.71 -3.48 4.61
CA PHE A 222 12.38 -3.99 4.89
C PHE A 222 11.43 -2.89 5.40
N ILE A 223 10.15 -3.15 5.20
CA ILE A 223 9.06 -2.45 5.88
C ILE A 223 8.34 -3.44 6.78
N GLU A 224 8.02 -3.03 8.01
CA GLU A 224 7.38 -3.85 9.05
C GLU A 224 6.02 -3.29 9.39
N PHE A 225 5.05 -4.17 9.48
CA PHE A 225 3.68 -3.88 9.85
C PHE A 225 3.28 -4.65 11.10
N PHE A 226 2.46 -4.03 11.93
CA PHE A 226 1.70 -4.68 13.00
C PHE A 226 0.26 -4.91 12.51
N ALA A 227 -0.23 -6.14 12.55
CA ALA A 227 -1.58 -6.49 12.16
C ALA A 227 -2.57 -6.08 13.26
N GLU A 228 -3.39 -5.07 12.99
CA GLU A 228 -4.40 -4.58 13.92
C GLU A 228 -5.65 -5.48 13.99
N ILE A 229 -5.90 -6.24 12.93
CA ILE A 229 -6.96 -7.24 12.81
C ILE A 229 -6.38 -8.50 12.19
N ASP A 230 -7.12 -9.60 12.21
CA ASP A 230 -6.74 -10.78 11.42
C ASP A 230 -6.75 -10.45 9.94
N LEU A 231 -5.60 -10.60 9.30
CA LEU A 231 -5.39 -10.22 7.91
C LEU A 231 -5.23 -11.43 6.99
N LEU A 232 -5.87 -11.35 5.84
CA LEU A 232 -5.41 -11.99 4.64
C LEU A 232 -4.62 -10.97 3.83
N VAL A 233 -3.42 -11.33 3.42
CA VAL A 233 -2.48 -10.46 2.71
C VAL A 233 -2.11 -11.12 1.39
N ALA A 234 -2.04 -10.37 0.30
CA ALA A 234 -1.41 -10.82 -0.93
C ALA A 234 -0.34 -9.81 -1.36
N LEU A 235 0.83 -10.32 -1.70
CA LEU A 235 1.98 -9.54 -2.17
C LEU A 235 2.42 -10.05 -3.55
N SER A 236 2.46 -9.14 -4.53
CA SER A 236 3.01 -9.40 -5.85
C SER A 236 4.39 -8.78 -6.00
N ALA A 237 5.42 -9.57 -6.35
CA ALA A 237 6.70 -9.03 -6.80
C ALA A 237 6.54 -8.51 -8.23
N CYS A 238 6.47 -7.18 -8.38
CA CYS A 238 6.07 -6.51 -9.61
C CYS A 238 6.94 -6.92 -10.81
N PRO A 239 6.35 -7.30 -11.95
CA PRO A 239 7.09 -7.58 -13.17
C PRO A 239 7.89 -6.40 -13.74
N GLY A 240 7.64 -5.19 -13.28
CA GLY A 240 8.42 -3.99 -13.57
C GLY A 240 9.74 -3.89 -12.79
N GLY A 241 10.08 -4.85 -11.94
CA GLY A 241 11.31 -4.87 -11.17
C GLY A 241 11.41 -3.69 -10.19
N ASN A 242 12.40 -2.81 -10.40
CA ASN A 242 12.56 -1.58 -9.60
C ASN A 242 11.70 -0.40 -10.12
N CYS A 243 10.94 -0.58 -11.18
CA CYS A 243 10.06 0.40 -11.84
C CYS A 243 10.75 1.68 -12.39
N GLY A 244 12.09 1.74 -12.42
CA GLY A 244 12.81 2.96 -12.81
C GLY A 244 12.96 3.17 -14.31
N ALA A 245 13.33 2.14 -15.07
CA ALA A 245 13.72 2.28 -16.48
C ALA A 245 12.81 1.55 -17.46
N SER A 246 12.15 0.50 -17.03
CA SER A 246 11.39 -0.41 -17.91
C SER A 246 10.11 -0.91 -17.24
N HIS A 247 9.35 0.02 -16.70
CA HIS A 247 8.09 -0.29 -16.02
C HIS A 247 7.18 -1.15 -16.91
N SER A 248 6.71 -2.25 -16.34
CA SER A 248 5.82 -3.22 -17.00
C SER A 248 6.39 -3.79 -18.32
N ASP A 249 7.70 -3.76 -18.48
CA ASP A 249 8.37 -4.41 -19.60
C ASP A 249 8.81 -5.82 -19.20
N ASP A 250 8.62 -6.81 -20.09
CA ASP A 250 9.02 -8.20 -19.86
C ASP A 250 10.54 -8.36 -19.70
N THR A 251 11.30 -7.32 -20.05
CA THR A 251 12.78 -7.27 -19.95
C THR A 251 13.29 -6.77 -18.60
N ALA A 252 12.44 -6.21 -17.74
CA ALA A 252 12.87 -5.72 -16.43
C ALA A 252 13.50 -6.82 -15.59
N LYS A 253 14.63 -6.53 -14.95
CA LYS A 253 15.25 -7.44 -14.00
C LYS A 253 14.41 -7.47 -12.73
N CYS A 254 13.88 -8.64 -12.40
CA CYS A 254 13.02 -8.86 -11.25
C CYS A 254 13.69 -9.80 -10.25
N TYR A 255 13.40 -9.58 -8.98
CA TYR A 255 13.91 -10.36 -7.87
C TYR A 255 12.76 -10.86 -7.00
N PRO A 256 12.98 -11.92 -6.21
CA PRO A 256 12.02 -12.32 -5.21
C PRO A 256 11.91 -11.29 -4.09
N LEU A 257 10.76 -11.25 -3.44
CA LEU A 257 10.56 -10.63 -2.14
C LEU A 257 10.41 -11.72 -1.08
N LYS A 258 10.71 -11.39 0.15
CA LYS A 258 10.52 -12.30 1.28
C LYS A 258 9.53 -11.70 2.26
N VAL A 259 8.63 -12.53 2.77
CA VAL A 259 7.77 -12.17 3.90
C VAL A 259 8.23 -12.94 5.13
N GLU A 260 8.31 -12.25 6.25
CA GLU A 260 8.58 -12.85 7.55
C GLU A 260 7.46 -12.47 8.51
N ILE A 261 6.84 -13.47 9.17
CA ILE A 261 5.79 -13.27 10.15
C ILE A 261 6.37 -13.54 11.54
N HIS A 262 6.13 -12.61 12.45
CA HIS A 262 6.66 -12.65 13.80
C HIS A 262 5.55 -12.51 14.83
N ARG A 263 5.66 -13.28 15.90
CA ARG A 263 4.79 -13.19 17.06
C ARG A 263 5.54 -12.48 18.19
N PRO A 264 4.98 -11.40 18.76
CA PRO A 264 5.54 -10.79 19.97
C PRO A 264 5.29 -11.70 21.20
N ARG A 265 6.00 -11.41 22.29
CA ARG A 265 5.68 -12.01 23.58
C ARG A 265 4.26 -11.60 23.99
N GLU A 266 3.44 -12.54 24.45
CA GLU A 266 2.04 -12.29 24.82
C GLU A 266 1.89 -11.15 25.83
N SER A 267 2.78 -11.09 26.84
CA SER A 267 2.78 -10.02 27.83
C SER A 267 2.99 -8.62 27.25
N ALA A 268 3.65 -8.50 26.08
CA ALA A 268 3.86 -7.22 25.40
C ALA A 268 2.58 -6.67 24.76
N LEU A 269 1.57 -7.52 24.55
CA LEU A 269 0.24 -7.14 24.06
C LEU A 269 -0.76 -6.79 25.17
N SER A 270 -0.31 -6.79 26.44
CA SER A 270 -1.20 -6.49 27.57
C SER A 270 -1.89 -5.13 27.40
N GLY A 271 -3.22 -5.12 27.48
CA GLY A 271 -4.04 -3.91 27.31
C GLY A 271 -4.32 -3.52 25.86
N TRP A 272 -3.69 -4.16 24.88
CA TRP A 272 -4.02 -3.93 23.48
C TRP A 272 -5.27 -4.74 23.07
N GLN A 273 -6.07 -4.13 22.20
CA GLN A 273 -7.24 -4.77 21.59
C GLN A 273 -7.34 -4.35 20.12
N SER A 274 -7.78 -5.26 19.27
CA SER A 274 -8.07 -4.96 17.88
C SER A 274 -9.05 -3.78 17.76
N PRO A 275 -8.80 -2.82 16.84
CA PRO A 275 -9.69 -1.69 16.63
C PRO A 275 -11.11 -2.14 16.27
N ALA A 276 -12.10 -1.63 16.99
CA ALA A 276 -13.49 -1.86 16.66
C ALA A 276 -13.86 -1.16 15.34
N PRO A 277 -14.80 -1.72 14.55
CA PRO A 277 -15.37 -1.01 13.41
C PRO A 277 -15.94 0.35 13.79
N ASN A 278 -15.95 1.27 12.83
CA ASN A 278 -16.57 2.59 13.00
C ASN A 278 -18.05 2.44 13.42
N LYS A 279 -18.47 3.25 14.40
CA LYS A 279 -19.81 3.18 14.98
C LYS A 279 -20.86 4.03 14.26
N TYR A 280 -20.58 4.53 13.06
CA TYR A 280 -21.55 5.30 12.29
C TYR A 280 -22.79 4.47 12.01
N SER A 281 -23.96 5.02 12.31
CA SER A 281 -25.25 4.30 12.25
C SER A 281 -25.73 3.92 10.85
N ARG A 282 -25.09 4.42 9.80
CA ARG A 282 -25.44 4.28 8.37
C ARG A 282 -26.81 4.89 8.01
N SER A 283 -27.34 5.77 8.85
CA SER A 283 -28.63 6.44 8.57
C SER A 283 -28.53 7.48 7.47
N HIS A 284 -27.34 7.98 7.14
CA HIS A 284 -27.09 9.00 6.11
C HIS A 284 -27.97 10.25 6.23
N GLY A 285 -28.32 10.62 7.48
CA GLY A 285 -29.16 11.77 7.74
C GLY A 285 -30.65 11.57 7.45
N THR A 286 -31.09 10.35 7.24
CA THR A 286 -32.51 10.01 6.93
C THR A 286 -33.32 9.61 8.16
N ARG A 287 -32.97 10.12 9.35
CA ARG A 287 -33.74 9.96 10.59
C ARG A 287 -34.61 11.16 10.84
#